data_16585cedd222dc637d8b86c81882b768
#
_entry.id   16585cedd222dc637d8b86c81882b768
#
_cell.length_a   1.000
_cell.length_b   1.000
_cell.length_c   1.000
_cell.angle_alpha   90.00
_cell.angle_beta   90.00
_cell.angle_gamma   90.00
#
_symmetry.space_group_name_H-M   'P 1'
#
loop_
_entity.id
_entity.type
_entity.pdbx_description
1 polymer ?
#
loop_
_entity_poly.entity_id
_entity_poly.type
_entity_poly.pdbx_seq_one_letter_code
_entity_poly.pdbx_strand_id
1 'polypeptide(L)'
;TERGFDYFYGIPSSLDIAPYVYVENSQPTTTQIQTIAKSGGSAMWRAGAIGSDFSHQECLPNLTRRAVDYVNQHAQNKQPFFLYLPLPAPHTPILPDERFKGKTGLGDYGDFVLMVDDVVGQIRKALKDNNISENTILIFTTDNGCSPAGGIDKMAQKGHRANYIWRGMKADLFDGGHRVPTIVEWPQRAGKGKCNQTVCLNDFYATF
;
A
#
# COMPACT_ATOMS: atom_id res chain seq x y z
N THR A 1 4.76 17.23 -8.76
CA THR A 1 5.41 16.88 -10.02
C THR A 1 6.75 17.60 -10.26
N GLU A 2 7.01 18.74 -9.66
CA GLU A 2 8.25 19.52 -9.84
C GLU A 2 9.52 18.87 -9.27
N ARG A 3 9.40 17.65 -8.70
CA ARG A 3 10.50 16.92 -8.03
C ARG A 3 10.86 15.60 -8.69
N GLY A 4 10.70 15.49 -10.01
CA GLY A 4 11.15 14.34 -10.80
C GLY A 4 10.08 13.32 -11.16
N PHE A 5 8.81 13.55 -10.83
CA PHE A 5 7.68 12.75 -11.31
C PHE A 5 6.83 13.55 -12.30
N ASP A 6 6.43 12.96 -13.40
CA ASP A 6 5.60 13.60 -14.42
C ASP A 6 4.11 13.64 -14.01
N TYR A 7 3.70 12.72 -13.17
CA TYR A 7 2.32 12.58 -12.71
C TYR A 7 2.27 12.21 -11.22
N PHE A 8 1.31 12.75 -10.52
CA PHE A 8 0.97 12.41 -9.14
C PHE A 8 -0.53 12.27 -8.98
N TYR A 9 -0.95 11.21 -8.31
CA TYR A 9 -2.30 11.06 -7.78
C TYR A 9 -2.22 10.37 -6.43
N GLY A 10 -2.80 10.96 -5.39
CA GLY A 10 -2.69 10.40 -4.05
C GLY A 10 -3.37 11.25 -2.99
N ILE A 11 -2.99 10.99 -1.74
CA ILE A 11 -3.45 11.73 -0.57
C ILE A 11 -2.29 12.54 0.01
N PRO A 12 -2.54 13.73 0.58
CA PRO A 12 -1.46 14.63 1.04
C PRO A 12 -0.84 14.21 2.37
N SER A 13 -1.49 13.30 3.10
CA SER A 13 -1.08 12.88 4.44
C SER A 13 -1.46 11.40 4.66
N SER A 14 -1.21 10.88 5.87
CA SER A 14 -1.71 9.57 6.27
C SER A 14 -3.24 9.52 6.27
N LEU A 15 -3.80 8.33 6.01
CA LEU A 15 -5.25 8.14 5.92
C LEU A 15 -6.01 8.43 7.23
N ASP A 16 -5.31 8.51 8.36
CA ASP A 16 -5.87 8.90 9.67
C ASP A 16 -5.72 10.39 10.00
N ILE A 17 -5.10 11.20 9.11
CA ILE A 17 -4.76 12.61 9.33
C ILE A 17 -5.37 13.48 8.23
N ALA A 18 -6.21 14.45 8.64
CA ALA A 18 -6.78 15.44 7.72
C ALA A 18 -5.70 16.39 7.14
N PRO A 19 -5.93 16.97 5.96
CA PRO A 19 -7.15 16.92 5.16
C PRO A 19 -7.31 15.64 4.36
N TYR A 20 -8.53 15.11 4.32
CA TYR A 20 -8.89 13.91 3.55
C TYR A 20 -9.36 14.31 2.17
N VAL A 21 -8.43 14.44 1.26
CA VAL A 21 -8.67 14.83 -0.14
C VAL A 21 -7.78 14.01 -1.06
N TYR A 22 -8.22 13.78 -2.28
CA TYR A 22 -7.31 13.38 -3.34
C TYR A 22 -6.65 14.62 -3.94
N VAL A 23 -5.40 14.44 -4.33
CA VAL A 23 -4.62 15.45 -5.04
C VAL A 23 -4.18 14.85 -6.37
N GLU A 24 -4.43 15.54 -7.46
CA GLU A 24 -3.92 15.19 -8.77
C GLU A 24 -2.93 16.26 -9.21
N ASN A 25 -1.69 15.87 -9.43
CA ASN A 25 -0.54 16.74 -9.63
C ASN A 25 -0.36 17.75 -8.47
N SER A 26 -0.78 18.99 -8.63
CA SER A 26 -0.66 20.05 -7.62
C SER A 26 -2.00 20.58 -7.12
N GLN A 27 -3.12 19.97 -7.51
CA GLN A 27 -4.46 20.48 -7.20
C GLN A 27 -5.30 19.40 -6.50
N PRO A 28 -6.14 19.77 -5.55
CA PRO A 28 -7.15 18.84 -5.02
C PRO A 28 -8.15 18.50 -6.13
N THR A 29 -8.67 17.27 -6.10
CA THR A 29 -9.66 16.79 -7.09
C THR A 29 -11.03 17.41 -6.91
N THR A 30 -11.29 18.01 -5.75
CA THR A 30 -12.53 18.74 -5.46
C THR A 30 -12.26 20.03 -4.69
N THR A 31 -13.05 21.03 -4.91
CA THR A 31 -13.11 22.27 -4.10
C THR A 31 -14.23 22.24 -3.06
N GLN A 32 -15.07 21.21 -3.09
CA GLN A 32 -16.17 21.03 -2.13
C GLN A 32 -15.65 20.34 -0.88
N ILE A 33 -15.38 21.13 0.15
CA ILE A 33 -14.81 20.65 1.40
C ILE A 33 -15.87 20.68 2.51
N GLN A 34 -15.94 19.62 3.26
CA GLN A 34 -16.78 19.46 4.45
C GLN A 34 -15.91 19.19 5.69
N THR A 35 -16.53 19.02 6.85
CA THR A 35 -15.85 18.59 8.06
C THR A 35 -16.39 17.23 8.47
N ILE A 36 -15.47 16.30 8.76
CA ILE A 36 -15.80 14.99 9.33
C ILE A 36 -15.41 14.92 10.80
N ALA A 37 -16.25 14.31 11.61
CA ALA A 37 -15.92 13.99 13.00
C ALA A 37 -14.86 12.89 13.09
N LYS A 38 -14.14 12.84 14.22
CA LYS A 38 -13.20 11.73 14.51
C LYS A 38 -13.92 10.39 14.58
N SER A 39 -13.24 9.33 14.15
CA SER A 39 -13.63 7.95 14.39
C SER A 39 -12.71 7.31 15.45
N GLY A 40 -13.00 6.08 15.86
CA GLY A 40 -12.24 5.38 16.90
C GLY A 40 -12.06 3.88 16.61
N GLY A 41 -11.41 3.17 17.55
CA GLY A 41 -11.11 1.75 17.39
C GLY A 41 -10.06 1.49 16.32
N SER A 42 -10.16 0.35 15.64
CA SER A 42 -9.28 -0.02 14.51
C SER A 42 -9.50 0.87 13.28
N ALA A 43 -10.71 1.43 13.13
CA ALA A 43 -11.07 2.36 12.07
C ALA A 43 -10.87 3.84 12.48
N MET A 44 -9.80 4.14 13.22
CA MET A 44 -9.53 5.46 13.78
C MET A 44 -9.02 6.45 12.74
N TRP A 45 -9.66 7.64 12.70
CA TRP A 45 -9.16 8.85 12.06
C TRP A 45 -9.47 10.09 12.89
N ARG A 46 -8.75 11.16 12.64
CA ARG A 46 -8.92 12.45 13.32
C ARG A 46 -10.04 13.27 12.67
N ALA A 47 -10.69 14.13 13.44
CA ALA A 47 -11.61 15.10 12.88
C ALA A 47 -10.87 16.08 11.97
N GLY A 48 -11.52 16.55 10.91
CA GLY A 48 -10.93 17.56 10.03
C GLY A 48 -11.64 17.72 8.69
N ALA A 49 -10.98 18.39 7.78
CA ALA A 49 -11.50 18.66 6.44
C ALA A 49 -11.53 17.39 5.59
N ILE A 50 -12.60 17.19 4.82
CA ILE A 50 -12.79 16.09 3.90
C ILE A 50 -13.41 16.59 2.59
N GLY A 51 -12.88 16.14 1.47
CA GLY A 51 -13.43 16.41 0.14
C GLY A 51 -14.72 15.62 -0.10
N SER A 52 -15.63 16.19 -0.88
CA SER A 52 -16.90 15.55 -1.22
C SER A 52 -16.75 14.24 -2.04
N ASP A 53 -15.61 14.07 -2.70
CA ASP A 53 -15.24 12.90 -3.48
C ASP A 53 -14.40 11.87 -2.70
N PHE A 54 -14.10 12.14 -1.43
CA PHE A 54 -13.24 11.30 -0.61
C PHE A 54 -14.05 10.37 0.30
N SER A 55 -13.60 9.13 0.39
CA SER A 55 -14.06 8.16 1.38
C SER A 55 -12.86 7.36 1.88
N HIS A 56 -12.72 7.22 3.19
CA HIS A 56 -11.68 6.39 3.79
C HIS A 56 -11.76 4.93 3.30
N GLN A 57 -12.98 4.39 3.20
CA GLN A 57 -13.23 3.04 2.71
C GLN A 57 -12.83 2.85 1.25
N GLU A 58 -13.06 3.87 0.41
CA GLU A 58 -12.78 3.83 -1.02
C GLU A 58 -11.35 4.24 -1.38
N CYS A 59 -10.53 4.69 -0.41
CA CYS A 59 -9.22 5.23 -0.72
C CYS A 59 -8.31 4.18 -1.38
N LEU A 60 -8.16 3.00 -0.78
CA LEU A 60 -7.33 1.94 -1.36
C LEU A 60 -7.87 1.43 -2.70
N PRO A 61 -9.18 1.14 -2.87
CA PRO A 61 -9.77 0.81 -4.18
C PRO A 61 -9.53 1.89 -5.24
N ASN A 62 -9.68 3.17 -4.87
CA ASN A 62 -9.46 4.29 -5.79
C ASN A 62 -8.02 4.36 -6.28
N LEU A 63 -7.04 4.32 -5.36
CA LEU A 63 -5.62 4.31 -5.71
C LEU A 63 -5.26 3.10 -6.58
N THR A 64 -5.86 1.94 -6.30
CA THR A 64 -5.64 0.73 -7.10
C THR A 64 -6.15 0.89 -8.52
N ARG A 65 -7.37 1.40 -8.71
CA ARG A 65 -7.92 1.68 -10.04
C ARG A 65 -7.03 2.65 -10.82
N ARG A 66 -6.62 3.76 -10.19
CA ARG A 66 -5.73 4.75 -10.82
C ARG A 66 -4.39 4.14 -11.26
N ALA A 67 -3.82 3.27 -10.44
CA ALA A 67 -2.56 2.58 -10.78
C ALA A 67 -2.75 1.59 -11.93
N VAL A 68 -3.83 0.81 -11.94
CA VAL A 68 -4.17 -0.11 -13.04
C VAL A 68 -4.42 0.67 -14.33
N ASP A 69 -5.17 1.76 -14.28
CA ASP A 69 -5.44 2.63 -15.45
C ASP A 69 -4.16 3.25 -15.99
N TYR A 70 -3.24 3.68 -15.10
CA TYR A 70 -1.93 4.18 -15.48
C TYR A 70 -1.11 3.12 -16.23
N VAL A 71 -1.05 1.89 -15.70
CA VAL A 71 -0.36 0.77 -16.37
C VAL A 71 -0.98 0.50 -17.75
N ASN A 72 -2.31 0.40 -17.83
CA ASN A 72 -3.01 0.13 -19.09
C ASN A 72 -2.72 1.21 -20.15
N GLN A 73 -2.74 2.47 -19.76
CA GLN A 73 -2.49 3.60 -20.65
C GLN A 73 -1.03 3.64 -21.14
N HIS A 74 -0.06 3.46 -20.23
CA HIS A 74 1.36 3.61 -20.56
C HIS A 74 1.94 2.39 -21.26
N ALA A 75 1.38 1.21 -21.03
CA ALA A 75 1.76 0.00 -21.77
C ALA A 75 1.59 0.15 -23.31
N GLN A 76 0.61 0.93 -23.73
CA GLN A 76 0.33 1.17 -25.16
C GLN A 76 1.36 2.12 -25.81
N ASN A 77 1.97 2.99 -25.04
CA ASN A 77 2.86 4.04 -25.52
C ASN A 77 4.29 3.54 -25.86
N LYS A 78 4.61 2.30 -25.51
CA LYS A 78 5.95 1.69 -25.68
C LYS A 78 7.09 2.49 -25.06
N GLN A 79 6.78 3.36 -24.09
CA GLN A 79 7.77 4.13 -23.32
C GLN A 79 7.95 3.49 -21.95
N PRO A 80 9.18 3.40 -21.45
CA PRO A 80 9.42 2.99 -20.08
C PRO A 80 8.70 3.92 -19.10
N PHE A 81 8.18 3.36 -18.01
CA PHE A 81 7.63 4.14 -16.92
C PHE A 81 8.13 3.62 -15.57
N PHE A 82 8.15 4.50 -14.59
CA PHE A 82 8.38 4.17 -13.19
C PHE A 82 7.11 4.51 -12.40
N LEU A 83 6.49 3.49 -11.81
CA LEU A 83 5.30 3.67 -10.97
C LEU A 83 5.69 3.42 -9.51
N TYR A 84 5.64 4.47 -8.68
CA TYR A 84 5.74 4.37 -7.24
C TYR A 84 4.34 4.40 -6.64
N LEU A 85 3.94 3.29 -6.01
CA LEU A 85 2.58 3.09 -5.47
C LEU A 85 2.63 2.85 -3.95
N PRO A 86 2.82 3.90 -3.13
CA PRO A 86 2.78 3.78 -1.68
C PRO A 86 1.32 3.65 -1.22
N LEU A 87 0.97 2.46 -0.73
CA LEU A 87 -0.39 2.17 -0.27
C LEU A 87 -0.61 2.70 1.15
N PRO A 88 -1.78 3.29 1.46
CA PRO A 88 -2.15 3.69 2.82
C PRO A 88 -2.54 2.50 3.71
N ALA A 89 -2.54 1.31 3.17
CA ALA A 89 -2.92 0.06 3.84
C ALA A 89 -1.69 -0.84 4.07
N PRO A 90 -1.68 -1.64 5.14
CA PRO A 90 -2.73 -1.88 6.13
C PRO A 90 -2.68 -0.95 7.35
N HIS A 91 -2.21 0.30 7.20
CA HIS A 91 -2.22 1.31 8.26
C HIS A 91 -3.67 1.65 8.69
N THR A 92 -3.83 2.20 9.91
CA THR A 92 -5.10 2.77 10.35
C THR A 92 -5.54 3.95 9.45
N PRO A 93 -6.85 4.11 9.23
CA PRO A 93 -7.97 3.26 9.63
C PRO A 93 -7.95 1.90 8.94
N ILE A 94 -8.13 0.83 9.72
CA ILE A 94 -8.18 -0.54 9.21
C ILE A 94 -9.58 -0.79 8.66
N LEU A 95 -9.71 -0.78 7.34
CA LEU A 95 -10.98 -0.77 6.62
C LEU A 95 -10.98 -1.80 5.48
N PRO A 96 -10.97 -3.10 5.79
CA PRO A 96 -11.12 -4.12 4.76
C PRO A 96 -12.49 -3.99 4.08
N ASP A 97 -12.49 -4.10 2.76
CA ASP A 97 -13.71 -4.18 1.96
C ASP A 97 -14.54 -5.41 2.36
N GLU A 98 -15.86 -5.33 2.24
CA GLU A 98 -16.81 -6.42 2.58
C GLU A 98 -16.43 -7.76 1.95
N ARG A 99 -15.90 -7.74 0.73
CA ARG A 99 -15.45 -8.95 0.02
C ARG A 99 -14.27 -9.67 0.71
N PHE A 100 -13.56 -9.00 1.62
CA PHE A 100 -12.42 -9.57 2.36
C PHE A 100 -12.76 -9.89 3.82
N LYS A 101 -13.79 -9.28 4.39
CA LYS A 101 -14.16 -9.46 5.79
C LYS A 101 -14.39 -10.92 6.16
N GLY A 102 -13.77 -11.35 7.26
CA GLY A 102 -13.85 -12.71 7.77
C GLY A 102 -13.05 -13.76 6.99
N LYS A 103 -12.38 -13.40 5.90
CA LYS A 103 -11.68 -14.35 5.02
C LYS A 103 -10.45 -14.99 5.67
N THR A 104 -9.70 -14.23 6.46
CA THR A 104 -8.47 -14.74 7.07
C THR A 104 -8.72 -15.44 8.41
N GLY A 105 -9.84 -15.14 9.07
CA GLY A 105 -10.08 -15.55 10.46
C GLY A 105 -9.21 -14.81 11.49
N LEU A 106 -8.35 -13.88 11.05
CA LEU A 106 -7.42 -13.13 11.91
C LEU A 106 -7.98 -11.76 12.37
N GLY A 107 -9.18 -11.40 11.88
CA GLY A 107 -9.82 -10.11 12.15
C GLY A 107 -9.50 -9.08 11.07
N ASP A 108 -10.03 -7.87 11.24
CA ASP A 108 -10.01 -6.82 10.21
C ASP A 108 -8.61 -6.51 9.68
N TYR A 109 -7.58 -6.58 10.53
CA TYR A 109 -6.20 -6.32 10.07
C TYR A 109 -5.71 -7.41 9.10
N GLY A 110 -5.93 -8.68 9.43
CA GLY A 110 -5.60 -9.79 8.53
C GLY A 110 -6.34 -9.70 7.20
N ASP A 111 -7.63 -9.37 7.25
CA ASP A 111 -8.47 -9.19 6.08
C ASP A 111 -8.01 -7.97 5.23
N PHE A 112 -7.51 -6.91 5.89
CA PHE A 112 -6.97 -5.75 5.21
C PHE A 112 -5.61 -6.04 4.55
N VAL A 113 -4.76 -6.87 5.18
CA VAL A 113 -3.54 -7.40 4.54
C VAL A 113 -3.87 -8.24 3.31
N LEU A 114 -4.91 -9.07 3.38
CA LEU A 114 -5.40 -9.83 2.21
C LEU A 114 -5.88 -8.89 1.09
N MET A 115 -6.50 -7.76 1.43
CA MET A 115 -6.88 -6.74 0.46
C MET A 115 -5.65 -6.07 -0.18
N VAL A 116 -4.56 -5.86 0.56
CA VAL A 116 -3.27 -5.38 0.00
C VAL A 116 -2.68 -6.40 -0.98
N ASP A 117 -2.75 -7.69 -0.67
CA ASP A 117 -2.30 -8.75 -1.59
C ASP A 117 -3.11 -8.75 -2.89
N ASP A 118 -4.43 -8.52 -2.81
CA ASP A 118 -5.29 -8.36 -3.99
C ASP A 118 -4.90 -7.15 -4.85
N VAL A 119 -4.47 -6.03 -4.25
CA VAL A 119 -3.94 -4.88 -5.00
C VAL A 119 -2.73 -5.30 -5.84
N VAL A 120 -1.79 -6.02 -5.26
CA VAL A 120 -0.62 -6.55 -5.99
C VAL A 120 -1.08 -7.49 -7.12
N GLY A 121 -2.07 -8.34 -6.83
CA GLY A 121 -2.69 -9.21 -7.83
C GLY A 121 -3.28 -8.45 -9.02
N GLN A 122 -3.96 -7.32 -8.78
CA GLN A 122 -4.54 -6.49 -9.82
C GLN A 122 -3.46 -5.80 -10.68
N ILE A 123 -2.38 -5.30 -10.06
CA ILE A 123 -1.24 -4.73 -10.81
C ILE A 123 -0.57 -5.81 -11.67
N ARG A 124 -0.29 -6.99 -11.11
CA ARG A 124 0.27 -8.12 -11.87
C ARG A 124 -0.62 -8.52 -13.05
N LYS A 125 -1.93 -8.53 -12.83
CA LYS A 125 -2.90 -8.81 -13.90
C LYS A 125 -2.83 -7.76 -15.00
N ALA A 126 -2.80 -6.48 -14.67
CA ALA A 126 -2.68 -5.40 -15.65
C ALA A 126 -1.39 -5.51 -16.48
N LEU A 127 -0.25 -5.79 -15.85
CA LEU A 127 1.03 -6.04 -16.55
C LEU A 127 0.93 -7.22 -17.51
N LYS A 128 0.29 -8.30 -17.09
CA LYS A 128 0.10 -9.52 -17.90
C LYS A 128 -0.83 -9.27 -19.09
N ASP A 129 -1.98 -8.65 -18.84
CA ASP A 129 -2.98 -8.38 -19.89
C ASP A 129 -2.43 -7.46 -20.98
N ASN A 130 -1.47 -6.60 -20.64
CA ASN A 130 -0.78 -5.72 -21.58
C ASN A 130 0.52 -6.35 -22.17
N ASN A 131 0.84 -7.60 -21.84
CA ASN A 131 2.04 -8.31 -22.33
C ASN A 131 3.36 -7.61 -22.00
N ILE A 132 3.46 -6.92 -20.85
CA ILE A 132 4.67 -6.23 -20.41
C ILE A 132 5.31 -6.84 -19.15
N SER A 133 4.72 -7.89 -18.56
CA SER A 133 5.22 -8.53 -17.34
C SER A 133 6.68 -8.99 -17.47
N GLU A 134 7.06 -9.58 -18.58
CA GLU A 134 8.41 -10.13 -18.80
C GLU A 134 9.49 -9.05 -18.72
N ASN A 135 9.20 -7.84 -19.18
CA ASN A 135 10.11 -6.70 -19.19
C ASN A 135 9.78 -5.66 -18.12
N THR A 136 9.15 -6.07 -17.04
CA THR A 136 8.82 -5.19 -15.89
C THR A 136 9.47 -5.73 -14.63
N ILE A 137 10.11 -4.85 -13.86
CA ILE A 137 10.55 -5.12 -12.49
C ILE A 137 9.40 -4.72 -11.57
N LEU A 138 8.78 -5.70 -10.92
CA LEU A 138 7.79 -5.45 -9.88
C LEU A 138 8.40 -5.70 -8.51
N ILE A 139 8.38 -4.69 -7.65
CA ILE A 139 8.92 -4.77 -6.30
C ILE A 139 7.80 -4.55 -5.30
N PHE A 140 7.66 -5.48 -4.37
CA PHE A 140 6.79 -5.34 -3.22
C PHE A 140 7.62 -5.28 -1.94
N THR A 141 7.37 -4.30 -1.10
CA THR A 141 7.97 -4.16 0.23
C THR A 141 7.04 -3.35 1.15
N THR A 142 7.45 -3.16 2.38
CA THR A 142 6.76 -2.29 3.35
C THR A 142 7.77 -1.46 4.12
N ASP A 143 7.33 -0.40 4.76
CA ASP A 143 8.16 0.56 5.49
C ASP A 143 8.55 0.08 6.89
N ASN A 144 7.71 -0.71 7.55
CA ASN A 144 7.94 -1.22 8.90
C ASN A 144 7.18 -2.53 9.17
N GLY A 145 7.51 -3.16 10.29
CA GLY A 145 6.80 -4.31 10.80
C GLY A 145 5.36 -4.00 11.23
N CYS A 146 4.62 -5.03 11.60
CA CYS A 146 3.22 -4.92 11.98
C CYS A 146 3.01 -3.87 13.09
N SER A 147 1.98 -3.05 12.92
CA SER A 147 1.57 -2.05 13.93
C SER A 147 0.85 -2.70 15.10
N PRO A 148 1.03 -2.18 16.34
CA PRO A 148 0.20 -2.57 17.48
C PRO A 148 -1.30 -2.48 17.22
N ALA A 149 -1.73 -1.51 16.42
CA ALA A 149 -3.13 -1.33 16.02
C ALA A 149 -3.70 -2.53 15.24
N GLY A 150 -2.83 -3.38 14.66
CA GLY A 150 -3.22 -4.62 13.98
C GLY A 150 -3.72 -5.72 14.92
N GLY A 151 -3.58 -5.54 16.24
CA GLY A 151 -4.03 -6.55 17.22
C GLY A 151 -3.13 -7.79 17.26
N ILE A 152 -1.81 -7.59 17.30
CA ILE A 152 -0.78 -8.64 17.25
C ILE A 152 -1.04 -9.76 18.24
N ASP A 153 -1.42 -9.44 19.49
CA ASP A 153 -1.70 -10.45 20.53
C ASP A 153 -2.91 -11.32 20.19
N LYS A 154 -3.96 -10.72 19.61
CA LYS A 154 -5.14 -11.46 19.16
C LYS A 154 -4.83 -12.40 18.00
N MET A 155 -3.97 -11.98 17.09
CA MET A 155 -3.48 -12.84 16.01
C MET A 155 -2.60 -13.97 16.55
N ALA A 156 -1.72 -13.68 17.53
CA ALA A 156 -0.86 -14.67 18.17
C ALA A 156 -1.67 -15.74 18.90
N GLN A 157 -2.77 -15.40 19.58
CA GLN A 157 -3.70 -16.36 20.20
C GLN A 157 -4.34 -17.31 19.17
N LYS A 158 -4.42 -16.90 17.92
CA LYS A 158 -4.88 -17.71 16.79
C LYS A 158 -3.75 -18.44 16.06
N GLY A 159 -2.54 -18.44 16.62
CA GLY A 159 -1.37 -19.12 16.04
C GLY A 159 -0.65 -18.32 14.95
N HIS A 160 -1.08 -17.08 14.65
CA HIS A 160 -0.46 -16.24 13.64
C HIS A 160 0.55 -15.25 14.27
N ARG A 161 1.77 -15.26 13.76
CA ARG A 161 2.84 -14.35 14.18
C ARG A 161 3.07 -13.31 13.10
N ALA A 162 2.51 -12.11 13.27
CA ALA A 162 2.54 -11.05 12.27
C ALA A 162 3.96 -10.58 11.89
N ASN A 163 4.91 -10.64 12.83
CA ASN A 163 6.33 -10.35 12.59
C ASN A 163 7.20 -11.64 12.60
N TYR A 164 6.61 -12.79 12.25
CA TYR A 164 7.29 -14.09 12.26
C TYR A 164 7.91 -14.40 13.62
N ILE A 165 9.20 -14.77 13.66
CA ILE A 165 9.94 -15.04 14.90
C ILE A 165 10.65 -13.80 15.45
N TRP A 166 10.57 -12.69 14.76
CA TRP A 166 11.31 -11.48 15.11
C TRP A 166 10.67 -10.77 16.29
N ARG A 167 11.50 -10.40 17.26
CA ARG A 167 11.10 -9.59 18.40
C ARG A 167 10.73 -8.18 17.93
N GLY A 168 9.71 -7.59 18.55
CA GLY A 168 9.31 -6.21 18.33
C GLY A 168 8.26 -6.05 17.21
N MET A 169 7.90 -4.83 16.96
CA MET A 169 6.85 -4.39 16.05
C MET A 169 7.15 -2.98 15.55
N LYS A 170 6.27 -2.37 14.76
CA LYS A 170 6.39 -0.96 14.35
C LYS A 170 6.79 -0.07 15.53
N ALA A 171 7.74 0.82 15.29
CA ALA A 171 8.39 1.74 16.23
C ALA A 171 9.46 1.11 17.17
N ASP A 172 9.67 -0.21 17.14
CA ASP A 172 10.75 -0.84 17.86
C ASP A 172 12.04 -0.89 17.03
N LEU A 173 13.19 -0.82 17.72
CA LEU A 173 14.52 -1.02 17.13
C LEU A 173 14.87 -2.50 16.91
N PHE A 174 14.03 -3.42 17.37
CA PHE A 174 14.21 -4.86 17.15
C PHE A 174 13.81 -5.27 15.73
N ASP A 175 14.30 -6.42 15.28
CA ASP A 175 14.06 -6.95 13.93
C ASP A 175 12.58 -6.92 13.52
N GLY A 176 11.65 -7.20 14.42
CA GLY A 176 10.21 -7.16 14.14
C GLY A 176 9.68 -5.76 13.77
N GLY A 177 10.44 -4.70 14.05
CA GLY A 177 10.07 -3.33 13.69
C GLY A 177 10.52 -2.92 12.30
N HIS A 178 11.61 -3.48 11.78
CA HIS A 178 12.22 -3.00 10.53
C HIS A 178 12.68 -4.12 9.56
N ARG A 179 12.69 -5.38 9.99
CA ARG A 179 13.00 -6.51 9.11
C ARG A 179 11.74 -6.93 8.34
N VAL A 180 11.55 -6.31 7.21
CA VAL A 180 10.35 -6.43 6.40
C VAL A 180 10.58 -7.29 5.14
N PRO A 181 9.55 -7.90 4.57
CA PRO A 181 9.68 -8.62 3.32
C PRO A 181 10.02 -7.68 2.18
N THR A 182 10.92 -8.13 1.29
CA THR A 182 11.15 -7.51 -0.01
C THR A 182 11.09 -8.58 -1.07
N ILE A 183 10.18 -8.44 -2.02
CA ILE A 183 9.94 -9.39 -3.10
C ILE A 183 10.18 -8.67 -4.42
N VAL A 184 11.00 -9.27 -5.26
CA VAL A 184 11.29 -8.76 -6.60
C VAL A 184 10.85 -9.80 -7.63
N GLU A 185 10.00 -9.40 -8.55
CA GLU A 185 9.59 -10.18 -9.71
C GLU A 185 10.10 -9.51 -10.98
N TRP A 186 10.93 -10.21 -11.72
CA TRP A 186 11.41 -9.82 -13.05
C TRP A 186 11.58 -11.06 -13.91
N PRO A 187 10.51 -11.57 -14.53
CA PRO A 187 10.52 -12.90 -15.15
C PRO A 187 11.62 -13.08 -16.18
N GLN A 188 11.93 -12.06 -16.97
CA GLN A 188 12.94 -12.15 -18.02
C GLN A 188 14.38 -12.30 -17.48
N ARG A 189 14.68 -11.82 -16.26
CA ARG A 189 16.06 -11.72 -15.77
C ARG A 189 16.31 -12.29 -14.38
N ALA A 190 15.30 -12.29 -13.53
CA ALA A 190 15.43 -12.78 -12.15
C ALA A 190 14.93 -14.23 -12.07
N GLY A 191 15.82 -15.14 -11.70
CA GLY A 191 15.47 -16.52 -11.40
C GLY A 191 14.70 -16.63 -10.06
N LYS A 192 14.02 -17.77 -9.86
CA LYS A 192 13.39 -18.09 -8.57
C LYS A 192 14.46 -18.38 -7.52
N GLY A 193 14.35 -17.77 -6.36
CA GLY A 193 15.29 -17.99 -5.26
C GLY A 193 15.03 -17.13 -4.05
N LYS A 194 15.92 -17.23 -3.07
CA LYS A 194 15.97 -16.38 -1.88
C LYS A 194 17.32 -15.69 -1.84
N CYS A 195 17.35 -14.41 -1.53
CA CYS A 195 18.55 -13.64 -1.27
C CYS A 195 18.66 -13.35 0.24
N ASN A 196 19.81 -13.60 0.82
CA ASN A 196 20.08 -13.36 2.24
C ASN A 196 20.81 -12.01 2.47
N GLN A 197 21.07 -11.25 1.42
CA GLN A 197 21.66 -9.93 1.57
C GLN A 197 20.63 -8.97 2.20
N THR A 198 21.08 -8.20 3.15
CA THR A 198 20.30 -7.10 3.72
C THR A 198 20.27 -5.96 2.71
N VAL A 199 19.08 -5.45 2.42
CA VAL A 199 18.86 -4.28 1.56
C VAL A 199 18.06 -3.25 2.35
N CYS A 200 18.28 -1.97 2.05
CA CYS A 200 17.53 -0.85 2.59
C CYS A 200 16.75 -0.18 1.46
N LEU A 201 15.63 0.46 1.77
CA LEU A 201 14.85 1.19 0.75
C LEU A 201 15.66 2.28 0.05
N ASN A 202 16.65 2.86 0.74
CA ASN A 202 17.55 3.85 0.15
C ASN A 202 18.43 3.28 -0.98
N ASP A 203 18.68 1.97 -0.98
CA ASP A 203 19.51 1.33 -2.01
C ASP A 203 18.81 1.33 -3.38
N PHE A 204 17.48 1.41 -3.39
CA PHE A 204 16.70 1.44 -4.64
C PHE A 204 17.01 2.68 -5.49
N TYR A 205 17.25 3.84 -4.88
CA TYR A 205 17.57 5.06 -5.61
C TYR A 205 18.85 4.92 -6.47
N ALA A 206 19.86 4.23 -5.95
CA ALA A 206 21.10 3.99 -6.68
C ALA A 206 21.02 2.78 -7.65
N THR A 207 19.95 1.98 -7.56
CA THR A 207 19.75 0.76 -8.35
C THR A 207 19.02 1.04 -9.65
N PHE A 208 18.14 2.03 -9.69
CA PHE A 208 17.34 2.45 -10.84
C PHE A 208 17.85 3.76 -11.43
#